data_29588753f2b7ac1c695bf74effab5ac3
#
_entry.id   29588753f2b7ac1c695bf74effab5ac3
#
_cell.length_a   1.000
_cell.length_b   1.000
_cell.length_c   1.000
_cell.angle_alpha   90.00
_cell.angle_beta   90.00
_cell.angle_gamma   90.00
#
_symmetry.space_group_name_H-M   'P 1'
#
loop_
_entity.id
_entity.type
_entity.pdbx_description
1 polymer ?
#
loop_
_entity_poly.entity_id
_entity_poly.type
_entity_poly.pdbx_seq_one_letter_code
_entity_poly.pdbx_strand_id
1 'polypeptide(L)'
;MAAVAAGAEELNASVREIAEAMTRSRETASTAVDRVEAADQQAQRLTQAAESMSMIVQLIGNITGQINLLALNATIESARAGEAGRGFAVVASEVKNLANQAKQAADRIEQEIGNLNGISGDVVSALESIKSAIQGVSEYVSSTAAAVEEQSTVTREMSASTRKAAEEAASIGQAA
;
A
#
# COMPACT_ATOMS: atom_id res chain seq x y z
N MET A 1 -5.47 -47.41 28.73
CA MET A 1 -4.14 -46.81 28.92
C MET A 1 -3.39 -46.55 27.57
N ALA A 2 -3.19 -47.53 26.71
CA ALA A 2 -2.49 -47.36 25.43
C ALA A 2 -3.11 -46.29 24.51
N ALA A 3 -4.47 -46.20 24.44
CA ALA A 3 -5.16 -45.18 23.63
C ALA A 3 -4.94 -43.74 24.14
N VAL A 4 -4.82 -43.55 25.47
CA VAL A 4 -4.55 -42.20 26.04
C VAL A 4 -3.09 -41.77 25.78
N ALA A 5 -2.13 -42.72 25.84
CA ALA A 5 -0.75 -42.46 25.51
C ALA A 5 -0.58 -42.05 24.01
N ALA A 6 -1.22 -42.83 23.11
CA ALA A 6 -1.21 -42.50 21.67
C ALA A 6 -1.85 -41.14 21.39
N GLY A 7 -2.99 -40.82 22.05
CA GLY A 7 -3.62 -39.49 21.89
C GLY A 7 -2.76 -38.34 22.40
N ALA A 8 -1.99 -38.55 23.49
CA ALA A 8 -1.05 -37.55 23.99
C ALA A 8 0.14 -37.33 23.04
N GLU A 9 0.64 -38.38 22.38
CA GLU A 9 1.66 -38.26 21.36
C GLU A 9 1.17 -37.50 20.11
N GLU A 10 -0.06 -37.80 19.66
CA GLU A 10 -0.68 -37.11 18.52
C GLU A 10 -0.92 -35.62 18.83
N LEU A 11 -1.38 -35.29 20.05
CA LEU A 11 -1.51 -33.91 20.50
C LEU A 11 -0.16 -33.18 20.55
N ASN A 12 0.92 -33.84 20.99
CA ASN A 12 2.25 -33.24 20.97
C ASN A 12 2.73 -32.94 19.54
N ALA A 13 2.45 -33.79 18.57
CA ALA A 13 2.76 -33.56 17.17
C ALA A 13 1.96 -32.36 16.64
N SER A 14 0.65 -32.32 16.91
CA SER A 14 -0.21 -31.22 16.49
C SER A 14 0.22 -29.86 17.08
N VAL A 15 0.57 -29.83 18.37
CA VAL A 15 1.07 -28.62 19.04
C VAL A 15 2.34 -28.10 18.39
N ARG A 16 3.27 -28.98 17.99
CA ARG A 16 4.48 -28.57 17.25
C ARG A 16 4.16 -28.00 15.88
N GLU A 17 3.27 -28.64 15.13
CA GLU A 17 2.86 -28.14 13.80
C GLU A 17 2.21 -26.76 13.91
N ILE A 18 1.37 -26.52 14.94
CA ILE A 18 0.77 -25.21 15.17
C ILE A 18 1.85 -24.18 15.53
N ALA A 19 2.82 -24.52 16.38
CA ALA A 19 3.93 -23.63 16.74
C ALA A 19 4.76 -23.20 15.51
N GLU A 20 5.05 -24.15 14.62
CA GLU A 20 5.74 -23.84 13.35
C GLU A 20 4.88 -22.97 12.42
N ALA A 21 3.56 -23.24 12.35
CA ALA A 21 2.63 -22.43 11.58
C ALA A 21 2.56 -20.99 12.11
N MET A 22 2.57 -20.79 13.44
CA MET A 22 2.61 -19.47 14.07
C MET A 22 3.91 -18.71 13.75
N THR A 23 5.04 -19.41 13.76
CA THR A 23 6.32 -18.81 13.37
C THR A 23 6.29 -18.31 11.92
N ARG A 24 5.84 -19.16 10.98
CA ARG A 24 5.68 -18.77 9.58
C ARG A 24 4.66 -17.63 9.38
N SER A 25 3.60 -17.63 10.16
CA SER A 25 2.60 -16.55 10.11
C SER A 25 3.16 -15.23 10.57
N ARG A 26 3.99 -15.22 11.61
CA ARG A 26 4.70 -14.02 12.10
C ARG A 26 5.65 -13.47 11.06
N GLU A 27 6.45 -14.31 10.41
CA GLU A 27 7.38 -13.91 9.33
C GLU A 27 6.61 -13.32 8.13
N THR A 28 5.49 -13.96 7.77
CA THR A 28 4.63 -13.48 6.69
C THR A 28 4.02 -12.11 7.03
N ALA A 29 3.52 -11.93 8.25
CA ALA A 29 2.99 -10.64 8.70
C ALA A 29 4.06 -9.54 8.69
N SER A 30 5.28 -9.85 9.17
CA SER A 30 6.41 -8.91 9.11
C SER A 30 6.73 -8.51 7.67
N THR A 31 6.85 -9.47 6.77
CA THR A 31 7.10 -9.22 5.35
C THR A 31 5.99 -8.39 4.70
N ALA A 32 4.75 -8.59 5.13
CA ALA A 32 3.61 -7.81 4.64
C ALA A 32 3.69 -6.34 5.11
N VAL A 33 4.11 -6.09 6.35
CA VAL A 33 4.36 -4.71 6.84
C VAL A 33 5.42 -4.03 6.00
N ASP A 34 6.56 -4.67 5.75
CA ASP A 34 7.66 -4.10 4.94
C ASP A 34 7.17 -3.72 3.53
N ARG A 35 6.32 -4.57 2.94
CA ARG A 35 5.73 -4.30 1.61
C ARG A 35 4.75 -3.13 1.62
N VAL A 36 3.95 -3.00 2.67
CA VAL A 36 3.04 -1.86 2.84
C VAL A 36 3.83 -0.57 3.00
N GLU A 37 4.92 -0.57 3.78
CA GLU A 37 5.79 0.59 3.95
C GLU A 37 6.49 1.00 2.64
N ALA A 38 6.93 0.04 1.85
CA ALA A 38 7.50 0.32 0.53
C ALA A 38 6.45 0.90 -0.43
N ALA A 39 5.21 0.40 -0.40
CA ALA A 39 4.12 0.93 -1.21
C ALA A 39 3.71 2.35 -0.77
N ASP A 40 3.70 2.64 0.52
CA ASP A 40 3.44 3.98 1.06
C ASP A 40 4.50 4.99 0.57
N GLN A 41 5.78 4.64 0.65
CA GLN A 41 6.85 5.47 0.10
C GLN A 41 6.69 5.73 -1.40
N GLN A 42 6.21 4.74 -2.16
CA GLN A 42 5.95 4.90 -3.59
C GLN A 42 4.78 5.86 -3.85
N ALA A 43 3.70 5.77 -3.06
CA ALA A 43 2.56 6.67 -3.14
C ALA A 43 2.97 8.12 -2.81
N GLN A 44 3.80 8.32 -1.79
CA GLN A 44 4.34 9.65 -1.44
C GLN A 44 5.19 10.24 -2.57
N ARG A 45 6.04 9.43 -3.22
CA ARG A 45 6.83 9.87 -4.39
C ARG A 45 5.93 10.25 -5.57
N LEU A 46 4.83 9.54 -5.76
CA LEU A 46 3.84 9.87 -6.80
C LEU A 46 3.20 11.23 -6.53
N THR A 47 2.82 11.52 -5.30
CA THR A 47 2.30 12.83 -4.89
C THR A 47 3.31 13.94 -5.15
N GLN A 48 4.58 13.77 -4.77
CA GLN A 48 5.64 14.75 -5.04
C GLN A 48 5.87 14.99 -6.54
N ALA A 49 5.80 13.94 -7.35
CA ALA A 49 5.90 14.06 -8.80
C ALA A 49 4.71 14.83 -9.38
N ALA A 50 3.50 14.58 -8.89
CA ALA A 50 2.29 15.31 -9.29
C ALA A 50 2.37 16.79 -8.92
N GLU A 51 2.86 17.14 -7.73
CA GLU A 51 3.10 18.52 -7.32
C GLU A 51 4.11 19.21 -8.24
N SER A 52 5.20 18.53 -8.58
CA SER A 52 6.21 19.06 -9.53
C SER A 52 5.62 19.29 -10.92
N MET A 53 4.77 18.37 -11.40
CA MET A 53 4.04 18.52 -12.66
C MET A 53 3.08 19.72 -12.61
N SER A 54 2.37 19.94 -11.50
CA SER A 54 1.48 21.09 -11.33
C SER A 54 2.23 22.42 -11.49
N MET A 55 3.42 22.55 -10.89
CA MET A 55 4.26 23.74 -11.06
C MET A 55 4.66 23.98 -12.53
N ILE A 56 4.98 22.91 -13.26
CA ILE A 56 5.33 23.01 -14.69
C ILE A 56 4.12 23.45 -15.50
N VAL A 57 2.94 22.90 -15.24
CA VAL A 57 1.70 23.26 -15.93
C VAL A 57 1.33 24.72 -15.67
N GLN A 58 1.48 25.20 -14.44
CA GLN A 58 1.28 26.60 -14.11
C GLN A 58 2.26 27.53 -14.88
N LEU A 59 3.53 27.13 -15.01
CA LEU A 59 4.50 27.85 -15.81
C LEU A 59 4.09 27.91 -17.30
N ILE A 60 3.62 26.78 -17.86
CA ILE A 60 3.09 26.72 -19.23
C ILE A 60 1.90 27.66 -19.39
N GLY A 61 0.98 27.67 -18.42
CA GLY A 61 -0.16 28.58 -18.39
C GLY A 61 0.25 30.05 -18.41
N ASN A 62 1.27 30.41 -17.62
CA ASN A 62 1.83 31.76 -17.61
C ASN A 62 2.47 32.13 -18.95
N ILE A 63 3.27 31.23 -19.55
CA ILE A 63 3.90 31.44 -20.85
C ILE A 63 2.85 31.61 -21.96
N THR A 64 1.83 30.75 -22.00
CA THR A 64 0.75 30.82 -22.98
C THR A 64 -0.04 32.12 -22.85
N GLY A 65 -0.26 32.60 -21.61
CA GLY A 65 -0.83 33.90 -21.34
C GLY A 65 0.01 35.07 -21.91
N GLN A 66 1.32 35.02 -21.73
CA GLN A 66 2.25 36.01 -22.30
C GLN A 66 2.25 35.97 -23.84
N ILE A 67 2.27 34.77 -24.43
CA ILE A 67 2.19 34.62 -25.90
C ILE A 67 0.89 35.19 -26.45
N ASN A 68 -0.23 34.95 -25.76
CA ASN A 68 -1.53 35.51 -26.16
C ASN A 68 -1.53 37.04 -26.12
N LEU A 69 -0.90 37.67 -25.11
CA LEU A 69 -0.76 39.12 -25.02
C LEU A 69 0.18 39.68 -26.14
N LEU A 70 1.27 38.99 -26.44
CA LEU A 70 2.17 39.36 -27.55
C LEU A 70 1.43 39.27 -28.89
N ALA A 71 0.68 38.20 -29.12
CA ALA A 71 -0.14 38.05 -30.33
C ALA A 71 -1.20 39.12 -30.46
N LEU A 72 -1.85 39.48 -29.33
CA LEU A 72 -2.81 40.59 -29.30
C LEU A 72 -2.14 41.94 -29.70
N ASN A 73 -0.99 42.25 -29.12
CA ASN A 73 -0.22 43.47 -29.45
C ASN A 73 0.19 43.49 -30.92
N ALA A 74 0.66 42.34 -31.45
CA ALA A 74 0.97 42.20 -32.86
C ALA A 74 -0.25 42.40 -33.77
N THR A 75 -1.40 41.90 -33.37
CA THR A 75 -2.66 42.12 -34.09
C THR A 75 -3.05 43.60 -34.15
N ILE A 76 -2.91 44.32 -33.03
CA ILE A 76 -3.20 45.75 -32.94
C ILE A 76 -2.25 46.52 -33.83
N GLU A 77 -0.94 46.27 -33.82
CA GLU A 77 0.04 46.98 -34.60
C GLU A 77 -0.08 46.67 -36.11
N SER A 78 -0.45 45.42 -36.44
CA SER A 78 -0.78 45.03 -37.82
C SER A 78 -1.97 45.79 -38.39
N ALA A 79 -3.02 45.96 -37.57
CA ALA A 79 -4.16 46.78 -37.97
C ALA A 79 -3.80 48.26 -38.15
N ARG A 80 -2.89 48.78 -37.35
CA ARG A 80 -2.37 50.15 -37.43
C ARG A 80 -1.56 50.42 -38.69
N ALA A 81 -0.85 49.38 -39.20
CA ALA A 81 -0.09 49.42 -40.44
C ALA A 81 -0.94 49.34 -41.73
N GLY A 82 -2.27 49.15 -41.62
CA GLY A 82 -3.20 49.12 -42.75
C GLY A 82 -2.89 47.97 -43.74
N GLU A 83 -2.91 48.25 -45.03
CA GLU A 83 -2.66 47.23 -46.08
C GLU A 83 -1.28 46.54 -45.94
N ALA A 84 -0.26 47.24 -45.49
CA ALA A 84 1.09 46.68 -45.29
C ALA A 84 1.15 45.65 -44.13
N GLY A 85 0.20 45.73 -43.20
CA GLY A 85 0.13 44.87 -42.04
C GLY A 85 -0.66 43.55 -42.23
N ARG A 86 -1.38 43.35 -43.36
CA ARG A 86 -2.32 42.22 -43.54
C ARG A 86 -1.68 40.85 -43.34
N GLY A 87 -0.49 40.61 -43.85
CA GLY A 87 0.26 39.36 -43.67
C GLY A 87 0.62 39.09 -42.20
N PHE A 88 1.03 40.13 -41.48
CA PHE A 88 1.33 40.02 -40.03
C PHE A 88 0.09 39.80 -39.19
N ALA A 89 -1.07 40.35 -39.55
CA ALA A 89 -2.33 40.15 -38.85
C ALA A 89 -2.77 38.65 -38.87
N VAL A 90 -2.56 37.99 -40.02
CA VAL A 90 -2.87 36.55 -40.14
C VAL A 90 -1.96 35.72 -39.21
N VAL A 91 -0.66 36.01 -39.19
CA VAL A 91 0.28 35.30 -38.31
C VAL A 91 -0.02 35.56 -36.85
N ALA A 92 -0.31 36.79 -36.48
CA ALA A 92 -0.69 37.15 -35.10
C ALA A 92 -1.98 36.44 -34.65
N SER A 93 -2.97 36.34 -35.53
CA SER A 93 -4.21 35.58 -35.25
C SER A 93 -3.94 34.09 -35.04
N GLU A 94 -3.04 33.49 -35.85
CA GLU A 94 -2.68 32.07 -35.71
C GLU A 94 -1.90 31.80 -34.42
N VAL A 95 -0.94 32.68 -34.07
CA VAL A 95 -0.21 32.59 -32.80
C VAL A 95 -1.15 32.71 -31.59
N LYS A 96 -2.14 33.61 -31.66
CA LYS A 96 -3.19 33.73 -30.61
C LYS A 96 -4.01 32.47 -30.48
N ASN A 97 -4.40 31.86 -31.59
CA ASN A 97 -5.14 30.61 -31.62
C ASN A 97 -4.34 29.45 -30.99
N LEU A 98 -3.05 29.32 -31.39
CA LEU A 98 -2.16 28.31 -30.79
C LEU A 98 -1.96 28.52 -29.29
N ALA A 99 -1.79 29.77 -28.84
CA ALA A 99 -1.67 30.08 -27.42
C ALA A 99 -2.92 29.65 -26.62
N ASN A 100 -4.13 29.90 -27.19
CA ASN A 100 -5.35 29.46 -26.57
C ASN A 100 -5.50 27.93 -26.52
N GLN A 101 -5.11 27.23 -27.59
CA GLN A 101 -5.11 25.77 -27.60
C GLN A 101 -4.13 25.18 -26.56
N ALA A 102 -2.92 25.75 -26.48
CA ALA A 102 -1.93 25.35 -25.49
C ALA A 102 -2.40 25.59 -24.05
N LYS A 103 -3.08 26.73 -23.81
CA LYS A 103 -3.70 27.00 -22.51
C LYS A 103 -4.76 25.94 -22.15
N GLN A 104 -5.67 25.63 -23.08
CA GLN A 104 -6.69 24.61 -22.85
C GLN A 104 -6.09 23.22 -22.59
N ALA A 105 -4.99 22.88 -23.27
CA ALA A 105 -4.25 21.64 -23.00
C ALA A 105 -3.64 21.64 -21.59
N ALA A 106 -3.03 22.75 -21.17
CA ALA A 106 -2.50 22.91 -19.82
C ALA A 106 -3.59 22.76 -18.74
N ASP A 107 -4.73 23.43 -18.93
CA ASP A 107 -5.87 23.35 -18.00
C ASP A 107 -6.38 21.90 -17.85
N ARG A 108 -6.39 21.11 -18.93
CA ARG A 108 -6.75 19.67 -18.89
C ARG A 108 -5.71 18.86 -18.13
N ILE A 109 -4.42 19.11 -18.35
CA ILE A 109 -3.35 18.41 -17.63
C ILE A 109 -3.43 18.71 -16.13
N GLU A 110 -3.75 19.95 -15.75
CA GLU A 110 -3.92 20.35 -14.36
C GLU A 110 -5.07 19.57 -13.69
N GLN A 111 -6.18 19.36 -14.40
CA GLN A 111 -7.28 18.52 -13.91
C GLN A 111 -6.86 17.07 -13.71
N GLU A 112 -6.10 16.48 -14.66
CA GLU A 112 -5.61 15.11 -14.53
C GLU A 112 -4.63 14.96 -13.36
N ILE A 113 -3.77 15.97 -13.11
CA ILE A 113 -2.89 15.99 -11.94
C ILE A 113 -3.71 16.05 -10.64
N GLY A 114 -4.77 16.84 -10.61
CA GLY A 114 -5.71 16.89 -9.49
C GLY A 114 -6.34 15.52 -9.19
N ASN A 115 -6.81 14.82 -10.22
CA ASN A 115 -7.36 13.46 -10.12
C ASN A 115 -6.31 12.48 -9.59
N LEU A 116 -5.08 12.57 -10.10
CA LEU A 116 -3.97 11.71 -9.69
C LEU A 116 -3.60 11.91 -8.22
N ASN A 117 -3.61 13.14 -7.71
CA ASN A 117 -3.43 13.44 -6.30
C ASN A 117 -4.55 12.84 -5.44
N GLY A 118 -5.80 12.91 -5.89
CA GLY A 118 -6.93 12.27 -5.23
C GLY A 118 -6.75 10.75 -5.11
N ILE A 119 -6.42 10.08 -6.23
CA ILE A 119 -6.16 8.64 -6.26
C ILE A 119 -4.99 8.27 -5.34
N SER A 120 -3.91 9.06 -5.33
CA SER A 120 -2.77 8.83 -4.44
C SER A 120 -3.16 8.91 -2.96
N GLY A 121 -4.01 9.86 -2.60
CA GLY A 121 -4.56 9.97 -1.24
C GLY A 121 -5.40 8.76 -0.83
N ASP A 122 -6.24 8.27 -1.74
CA ASP A 122 -7.03 7.05 -1.52
C ASP A 122 -6.14 5.81 -1.32
N VAL A 123 -5.06 5.70 -2.10
CA VAL A 123 -4.07 4.62 -1.96
C VAL A 123 -3.39 4.67 -0.59
N VAL A 124 -2.94 5.84 -0.13
CA VAL A 124 -2.33 6.00 1.21
C VAL A 124 -3.31 5.56 2.30
N SER A 125 -4.56 6.00 2.24
CA SER A 125 -5.61 5.62 3.20
C SER A 125 -5.88 4.10 3.21
N ALA A 126 -5.86 3.47 2.04
CA ALA A 126 -6.01 2.01 1.92
C ALA A 126 -4.80 1.28 2.52
N LEU A 127 -3.58 1.76 2.31
CA LEU A 127 -2.37 1.18 2.88
C LEU A 127 -2.34 1.29 4.41
N GLU A 128 -2.80 2.40 4.99
CA GLU A 128 -2.96 2.55 6.44
C GLU A 128 -3.94 1.52 7.01
N SER A 129 -5.06 1.30 6.33
CA SER A 129 -6.05 0.28 6.71
C SER A 129 -5.47 -1.13 6.67
N ILE A 130 -4.68 -1.46 5.63
CA ILE A 130 -3.98 -2.74 5.50
C ILE A 130 -2.94 -2.90 6.62
N LYS A 131 -2.17 -1.87 6.93
CA LYS A 131 -1.19 -1.86 8.02
C LYS A 131 -1.85 -2.18 9.36
N SER A 132 -2.97 -1.54 9.66
CA SER A 132 -3.76 -1.80 10.87
C SER A 132 -4.26 -3.24 10.93
N ALA A 133 -4.75 -3.79 9.82
CA ALA A 133 -5.20 -5.18 9.74
C ALA A 133 -4.05 -6.18 10.01
N ILE A 134 -2.86 -5.93 9.44
CA ILE A 134 -1.68 -6.77 9.67
C ILE A 134 -1.23 -6.71 11.13
N GLN A 135 -1.30 -5.55 11.78
CA GLN A 135 -1.03 -5.41 13.21
C GLN A 135 -1.98 -6.30 14.04
N GLY A 136 -3.28 -6.28 13.74
CA GLY A 136 -4.25 -7.18 14.37
C GLY A 136 -3.91 -8.66 14.16
N VAL A 137 -3.50 -9.05 12.94
CA VAL A 137 -3.04 -10.42 12.67
C VAL A 137 -1.83 -10.78 13.52
N SER A 138 -0.86 -9.86 13.68
CA SER A 138 0.33 -10.07 14.50
C SER A 138 -0.01 -10.28 15.99
N GLU A 139 -1.01 -9.58 16.51
CA GLU A 139 -1.52 -9.75 17.86
C GLU A 139 -2.18 -11.13 18.04
N TYR A 140 -3.01 -11.55 17.09
CA TYR A 140 -3.62 -12.89 17.11
C TYR A 140 -2.58 -14.00 17.03
N VAL A 141 -1.57 -13.87 16.18
CA VAL A 141 -0.45 -14.82 16.10
C VAL A 141 0.29 -14.92 17.44
N SER A 142 0.54 -13.80 18.10
CA SER A 142 1.21 -13.77 19.40
C SER A 142 0.38 -14.42 20.49
N SER A 143 -0.91 -14.12 20.54
CA SER A 143 -1.84 -14.73 21.49
C SER A 143 -1.98 -16.23 21.26
N THR A 144 -2.08 -16.66 20.00
CA THR A 144 -2.17 -18.10 19.66
C THR A 144 -0.86 -18.82 20.02
N ALA A 145 0.30 -18.21 19.79
CA ALA A 145 1.59 -18.79 20.18
C ALA A 145 1.69 -19.01 21.69
N ALA A 146 1.21 -18.08 22.51
CA ALA A 146 1.16 -18.23 23.96
C ALA A 146 0.23 -19.40 24.39
N ALA A 147 -0.94 -19.51 23.76
CA ALA A 147 -1.87 -20.63 24.03
C ALA A 147 -1.26 -21.99 23.63
N VAL A 148 -0.49 -22.03 22.55
CA VAL A 148 0.23 -23.24 22.08
C VAL A 148 1.33 -23.65 23.06
N GLU A 149 2.05 -22.71 23.66
CA GLU A 149 3.03 -22.98 24.70
C GLU A 149 2.37 -23.58 25.95
N GLU A 150 1.23 -23.04 26.36
CA GLU A 150 0.44 -23.58 27.47
C GLU A 150 -0.05 -25.00 27.14
N GLN A 151 -0.63 -25.22 25.96
CA GLN A 151 -1.04 -26.56 25.50
C GLN A 151 0.11 -27.58 25.50
N SER A 152 1.30 -27.14 25.04
CA SER A 152 2.50 -27.98 25.08
C SER A 152 2.86 -28.42 26.47
N THR A 153 2.70 -27.57 27.46
CA THR A 153 2.96 -27.90 28.87
C THR A 153 1.93 -28.91 29.39
N VAL A 154 0.65 -28.64 29.18
CA VAL A 154 -0.45 -29.54 29.58
C VAL A 154 -0.32 -30.94 28.94
N THR A 155 0.03 -30.97 27.65
CA THR A 155 0.18 -32.25 26.93
C THR A 155 1.37 -33.06 27.44
N ARG A 156 2.47 -32.40 27.83
CA ARG A 156 3.61 -33.06 28.49
C ARG A 156 3.26 -33.62 29.85
N GLU A 157 2.51 -32.88 30.66
CA GLU A 157 2.03 -33.33 31.97
C GLU A 157 1.05 -34.50 31.82
N MET A 158 0.16 -34.46 30.83
CA MET A 158 -0.75 -35.56 30.50
C MET A 158 0.02 -36.83 30.13
N SER A 159 1.06 -36.70 29.28
CA SER A 159 1.92 -37.83 28.88
C SER A 159 2.64 -38.47 30.11
N ALA A 160 3.17 -37.62 31.00
CA ALA A 160 3.82 -38.09 32.24
C ALA A 160 2.85 -38.79 33.19
N SER A 161 1.68 -38.22 33.40
CA SER A 161 0.62 -38.80 34.24
C SER A 161 0.13 -40.12 33.69
N THR A 162 -0.08 -40.22 32.37
CA THR A 162 -0.51 -41.49 31.73
C THR A 162 0.55 -42.56 31.86
N ARG A 163 1.82 -42.22 31.74
CA ARG A 163 2.92 -43.18 31.93
C ARG A 163 2.99 -43.70 33.35
N LYS A 164 2.88 -42.81 34.36
CA LYS A 164 2.86 -43.16 35.77
C LYS A 164 1.68 -44.09 36.09
N ALA A 165 0.49 -43.78 35.61
CA ALA A 165 -0.71 -44.61 35.81
C ALA A 165 -0.56 -45.98 35.10
N ALA A 166 0.16 -46.08 33.97
CA ALA A 166 0.45 -47.37 33.34
C ALA A 166 1.41 -48.23 34.17
N GLU A 167 2.44 -47.63 34.77
CA GLU A 167 3.39 -48.31 35.66
C GLU A 167 2.70 -48.83 36.94
N GLU A 168 1.86 -47.99 37.54
CA GLU A 168 1.09 -48.40 38.74
C GLU A 168 0.12 -49.56 38.43
N ALA A 169 -0.60 -49.49 37.30
CA ALA A 169 -1.47 -50.56 36.87
C ALA A 169 -0.72 -51.87 36.58
N ALA A 170 0.47 -51.83 36.03
CA ALA A 170 1.30 -52.99 35.78
C ALA A 170 1.84 -53.60 37.09
N SER A 171 2.17 -52.78 38.09
CA SER A 171 2.63 -53.25 39.40
C SER A 171 1.53 -53.98 40.17
N ILE A 172 0.28 -53.50 40.11
CA ILE A 172 -0.88 -54.13 40.71
C ILE A 172 -1.17 -55.49 40.04
N GLY A 173 -1.06 -55.60 38.71
CA GLY A 173 -1.25 -56.85 37.96
C GLY A 173 -0.19 -57.92 38.20
N GLN A 174 1.00 -57.55 38.72
CA GLN A 174 2.07 -58.47 39.10
C GLN A 174 1.96 -58.92 40.56
N ALA A 175 1.21 -58.21 41.39
CA ALA A 175 1.01 -58.54 42.81
C ALA A 175 -0.22 -59.37 43.10
N ALA A 176 -1.05 -59.62 42.10
CA ALA A 176 -2.25 -60.49 42.14
C ALA A 176 -2.02 -61.83 41.47
#